data_e44817558b2118e6a25671ec57b74bb0
#
_entry.id   e44817558b2118e6a25671ec57b74bb0
#
_cell.length_a   1.000
_cell.length_b   1.000
_cell.length_c   1.000
_cell.angle_alpha   90.00
_cell.angle_beta   90.00
_cell.angle_gamma   90.00
#
_symmetry.space_group_name_H-M   'P 1'
#
loop_
_entity.id
_entity.type
_entity.pdbx_description
1 polymer ?
#
loop_
_entity_poly.entity_id
_entity_poly.type
_entity_poly.pdbx_seq_one_letter_code
_entity_poly.pdbx_strand_id
1 'polypeptide(L)'
;MKYFKILVFSLVFISCSNNISENAKYVNPFIGTGAHGHTFPGATSPFGMVQLSPDTRIEGWDGCSGYHYSDSVIFGFSHTHLSGTGIGDYCDLLLMPTMGEKCFNNGYKNSNE
;
A
#
# COMPACT_ATOMS: atom_id res chain seq x y z
N MET A 1 -47.21 -9.90 -0.59
CA MET A 1 -46.17 -8.99 -1.08
C MET A 1 -45.27 -8.36 -0.02
N LYS A 2 -45.71 -8.07 1.22
CA LYS A 2 -44.86 -7.52 2.29
C LYS A 2 -43.74 -8.48 2.71
N TYR A 3 -44.00 -9.75 2.88
CA TYR A 3 -43.04 -10.76 3.32
C TYR A 3 -41.99 -11.11 2.25
N PHE A 4 -42.33 -10.98 0.96
CA PHE A 4 -41.39 -11.18 -0.14
C PHE A 4 -40.28 -10.13 -0.15
N LYS A 5 -40.62 -8.86 0.17
CA LYS A 5 -39.63 -7.78 0.28
C LYS A 5 -38.66 -7.97 1.45
N ILE A 6 -39.18 -8.52 2.56
CA ILE A 6 -38.35 -8.82 3.76
C ILE A 6 -37.38 -9.98 3.46
N LEU A 7 -37.85 -10.99 2.74
CA LEU A 7 -37.01 -12.13 2.35
C LEU A 7 -35.86 -11.70 1.41
N VAL A 8 -36.15 -10.83 0.44
CA VAL A 8 -35.11 -10.30 -0.49
C VAL A 8 -34.09 -9.43 0.26
N PHE A 9 -34.53 -8.63 1.22
CA PHE A 9 -33.63 -7.80 2.03
C PHE A 9 -32.74 -8.64 2.96
N SER A 10 -33.22 -9.77 3.48
CA SER A 10 -32.45 -10.68 4.31
C SER A 10 -31.37 -11.43 3.54
N LEU A 11 -31.56 -11.68 2.25
CA LEU A 11 -30.57 -12.37 1.41
C LEU A 11 -29.33 -11.52 1.07
N VAL A 12 -29.43 -10.21 1.19
CA VAL A 12 -28.29 -9.29 0.89
C VAL A 12 -27.21 -9.35 1.99
N PHE A 13 -27.53 -9.82 3.19
CA PHE A 13 -26.58 -9.89 4.31
C PHE A 13 -25.77 -11.19 4.39
N ILE A 14 -26.00 -12.17 3.53
CA ILE A 14 -25.33 -13.48 3.59
C ILE A 14 -24.06 -13.53 2.73
N SER A 15 -23.67 -12.45 2.08
CA SER A 15 -22.59 -12.42 1.08
C SER A 15 -21.19 -12.07 1.61
N CYS A 16 -20.91 -12.23 2.88
CA CYS A 16 -19.54 -12.11 3.39
C CYS A 16 -19.11 -13.39 4.12
N SER A 17 -18.81 -14.42 3.35
CA SER A 17 -17.97 -15.50 3.89
C SER A 17 -16.50 -15.08 3.67
N ASN A 18 -15.82 -14.69 4.73
CA ASN A 18 -14.37 -14.51 4.75
C ASN A 18 -13.68 -15.88 4.62
N ASN A 19 -13.80 -16.53 3.49
CA ASN A 19 -12.93 -17.63 3.14
C ASN A 19 -11.59 -17.03 2.68
N ILE A 20 -10.79 -16.55 3.64
CA ILE A 20 -9.38 -16.32 3.41
C ILE A 20 -8.82 -17.65 2.96
N SER A 21 -8.34 -17.72 1.71
CA SER A 21 -7.69 -18.92 1.21
C SER A 21 -6.63 -19.36 2.22
N GLU A 22 -6.60 -20.64 2.59
CA GLU A 22 -5.57 -21.14 3.52
C GLU A 22 -4.16 -20.79 3.07
N ASN A 23 -3.95 -20.61 1.79
CA ASN A 23 -2.67 -20.26 1.20
C ASN A 23 -2.25 -18.80 1.49
N ALA A 24 -3.18 -17.91 1.83
CA ALA A 24 -2.85 -16.52 2.14
C ALA A 24 -1.94 -16.38 3.37
N LYS A 25 -1.97 -17.33 4.30
CA LYS A 25 -1.08 -17.37 5.46
C LYS A 25 0.40 -17.55 5.13
N TYR A 26 0.72 -18.04 3.94
CA TYR A 26 2.09 -18.22 3.47
C TYR A 26 2.63 -17.02 2.67
N VAL A 27 1.78 -16.05 2.38
CA VAL A 27 2.18 -14.83 1.67
C VAL A 27 2.87 -13.88 2.64
N ASN A 28 4.12 -13.57 2.36
CA ASN A 28 4.86 -12.53 3.06
C ASN A 28 5.10 -11.35 2.10
N PRO A 29 4.39 -10.22 2.25
CA PRO A 29 4.53 -9.06 1.36
C PRO A 29 5.89 -8.35 1.49
N PHE A 30 6.67 -8.66 2.52
CA PHE A 30 7.96 -8.04 2.75
C PHE A 30 9.14 -8.76 2.11
N ILE A 31 8.91 -9.85 1.38
CA ILE A 31 9.98 -10.54 0.65
C ILE A 31 10.57 -9.59 -0.40
N GLY A 32 11.90 -9.41 -0.35
CA GLY A 32 12.63 -8.53 -1.26
C GLY A 32 12.58 -7.04 -0.93
N THR A 33 11.94 -6.64 0.17
CA THR A 33 11.85 -5.22 0.56
C THR A 33 13.06 -4.72 1.37
N GLY A 34 13.97 -5.61 1.75
CA GLY A 34 15.19 -5.26 2.49
C GLY A 34 16.46 -5.46 1.66
N ALA A 35 17.58 -4.99 2.18
CA ALA A 35 18.88 -4.98 1.50
C ALA A 35 18.77 -4.40 0.09
N HIS A 36 19.21 -5.11 -0.94
CA HIS A 36 19.16 -4.69 -2.33
C HIS A 36 18.02 -5.37 -3.12
N GLY A 37 16.92 -5.69 -2.47
CA GLY A 37 15.82 -6.42 -3.10
C GLY A 37 14.94 -5.58 -4.03
N HIS A 38 14.81 -4.30 -3.77
CA HIS A 38 14.08 -3.31 -4.60
C HIS A 38 12.64 -3.71 -4.90
N THR A 39 11.93 -4.18 -3.90
CA THR A 39 10.49 -4.45 -4.01
C THR A 39 9.70 -3.62 -3.01
N PHE A 40 8.42 -3.45 -3.29
CA PHE A 40 7.48 -2.77 -2.40
C PHE A 40 6.41 -3.76 -1.90
N PRO A 41 5.85 -3.58 -0.69
CA PRO A 41 4.91 -4.52 -0.10
C PRO A 41 3.47 -4.39 -0.62
N GLY A 42 3.20 -3.46 -1.51
CA GLY A 42 1.86 -3.16 -2.00
C GLY A 42 1.26 -4.24 -2.89
N ALA A 43 -0.07 -4.30 -2.95
CA ALA A 43 -0.81 -5.21 -3.81
C ALA A 43 -1.03 -4.61 -5.20
N THR A 44 -0.80 -5.40 -6.25
CA THR A 44 -0.97 -4.99 -7.64
C THR A 44 -2.16 -5.67 -8.32
N SER A 45 -2.83 -6.58 -7.65
CA SER A 45 -4.00 -7.30 -8.14
C SER A 45 -5.29 -6.57 -7.74
N PRO A 46 -6.37 -6.62 -8.55
CA PRO A 46 -6.46 -7.35 -9.82
C PRO A 46 -5.94 -6.58 -11.03
N PHE A 47 -5.74 -5.25 -10.92
CA PHE A 47 -5.31 -4.39 -12.02
C PHE A 47 -3.98 -3.73 -11.66
N GLY A 48 -2.93 -4.11 -12.36
CA GLY A 48 -1.56 -3.65 -12.09
C GLY A 48 -1.26 -2.18 -12.41
N MET A 49 -2.26 -1.36 -12.74
CA MET A 49 -2.06 0.06 -13.02
C MET A 49 -1.95 0.92 -11.77
N VAL A 50 -2.49 0.46 -10.65
CA VAL A 50 -2.37 1.11 -9.35
C VAL A 50 -1.69 0.13 -8.41
N GLN A 51 -0.51 0.53 -7.92
CA GLN A 51 0.28 -0.25 -6.97
C GLN A 51 0.45 0.57 -5.70
N LEU A 52 -0.63 0.66 -4.91
CA LEU A 52 -0.63 1.42 -3.68
C LEU A 52 0.28 0.76 -2.63
N SER A 53 1.23 1.52 -2.13
CA SER A 53 2.17 1.08 -1.11
C SER A 53 2.62 2.23 -0.22
N PRO A 54 3.07 1.97 1.02
CA PRO A 54 3.77 2.98 1.79
C PRO A 54 5.11 3.33 1.14
N ASP A 55 5.47 4.61 1.22
CA ASP A 55 6.78 5.13 0.85
C ASP A 55 7.57 5.47 2.10
N THR A 56 8.76 4.90 2.21
CA THR A 56 9.69 5.12 3.34
C THR A 56 11.00 5.73 2.88
N ARG A 57 11.36 5.52 1.62
CA ARG A 57 12.62 5.97 1.03
C ARG A 57 12.43 6.20 -0.47
N ILE A 58 12.79 7.38 -0.93
CA ILE A 58 12.68 7.77 -2.34
C ILE A 58 14.01 8.18 -2.95
N GLU A 59 15.08 8.20 -2.16
CA GLU A 59 16.42 8.56 -2.59
C GLU A 59 17.37 7.36 -2.47
N GLY A 60 18.38 7.35 -3.33
CA GLY A 60 19.39 6.31 -3.39
C GLY A 60 18.93 5.03 -4.12
N TRP A 61 19.90 4.17 -4.37
CA TRP A 61 19.67 2.93 -5.13
C TRP A 61 18.68 1.99 -4.40
N ASP A 62 18.83 1.82 -3.10
CA ASP A 62 17.94 0.96 -2.31
C ASP A 62 16.54 1.57 -2.10
N GLY A 63 16.36 2.85 -2.41
CA GLY A 63 15.07 3.54 -2.35
C GLY A 63 14.25 3.50 -3.63
N CYS A 64 14.74 2.84 -4.67
CA CYS A 64 14.13 2.92 -6.00
C CYS A 64 12.70 2.35 -6.09
N SER A 65 12.30 1.47 -5.18
CA SER A 65 10.93 0.95 -5.10
C SER A 65 10.01 1.77 -4.19
N GLY A 66 10.49 2.86 -3.60
CA GLY A 66 9.76 3.70 -2.66
C GLY A 66 9.69 3.17 -1.23
N TYR A 67 9.98 1.90 -1.00
CA TYR A 67 9.91 1.27 0.32
C TYR A 67 11.20 0.51 0.65
N HIS A 68 11.64 0.60 1.90
CA HIS A 68 12.70 -0.24 2.41
C HIS A 68 12.41 -0.73 3.84
N TYR A 69 12.56 -2.02 4.07
CA TYR A 69 12.18 -2.69 5.33
C TYR A 69 12.87 -2.15 6.57
N SER A 70 14.10 -1.63 6.46
CA SER A 70 14.83 -1.08 7.59
C SER A 70 14.41 0.31 8.03
N ASP A 71 13.58 0.98 7.26
CA ASP A 71 13.13 2.32 7.57
C ASP A 71 12.05 2.30 8.64
N SER A 72 12.07 3.27 9.53
CA SER A 72 11.14 3.37 10.65
C SER A 72 10.05 4.43 10.45
N VAL A 73 10.12 5.19 9.37
CA VAL A 73 9.20 6.30 9.08
C VAL A 73 8.55 6.09 7.72
N ILE A 74 7.25 6.29 7.64
CA ILE A 74 6.48 6.32 6.40
C ILE A 74 6.26 7.78 6.02
N PHE A 75 6.63 8.18 4.81
CA PHE A 75 6.38 9.52 4.27
C PHE A 75 4.97 9.71 3.77
N GLY A 76 4.35 8.64 3.33
CA GLY A 76 3.01 8.63 2.78
C GLY A 76 2.75 7.36 2.00
N PHE A 77 1.74 7.41 1.17
CA PHE A 77 1.31 6.30 0.33
C PHE A 77 1.17 6.82 -1.10
N SER A 78 2.03 6.36 -1.98
CA SER A 78 1.90 6.67 -3.40
C SER A 78 1.14 5.58 -4.16
N HIS A 79 0.69 5.90 -5.34
CA HIS A 79 -0.23 5.07 -6.11
C HIS A 79 0.48 4.21 -7.14
N THR A 80 1.72 4.54 -7.45
CA THR A 80 2.50 3.85 -8.48
C THR A 80 3.86 3.46 -7.94
N HIS A 81 4.22 2.19 -8.10
CA HIS A 81 5.52 1.63 -7.70
C HIS A 81 6.03 0.68 -8.77
N LEU A 82 7.32 0.48 -8.80
CA LEU A 82 7.96 -0.49 -9.68
C LEU A 82 8.95 -1.33 -8.88
N SER A 83 9.01 -2.63 -9.14
CA SER A 83 9.91 -3.55 -8.47
C SER A 83 11.11 -3.90 -9.34
N GLY A 84 12.30 -4.01 -8.73
CA GLY A 84 13.49 -4.57 -9.35
C GLY A 84 14.20 -3.69 -10.38
N THR A 85 13.87 -2.40 -10.47
CA THR A 85 14.45 -1.52 -11.49
C THR A 85 15.84 -1.01 -11.15
N GLY A 86 16.14 -0.79 -9.89
CA GLY A 86 17.38 -0.13 -9.45
C GLY A 86 17.47 1.36 -9.78
N ILE A 87 16.42 1.93 -10.34
CA ILE A 87 16.28 3.36 -10.63
C ILE A 87 14.98 3.81 -9.97
N GLY A 88 14.99 4.96 -9.31
CA GLY A 88 13.80 5.56 -8.71
C GLY A 88 12.83 6.00 -9.81
N ASP A 89 11.74 5.27 -9.95
CA ASP A 89 10.67 5.53 -10.89
C ASP A 89 9.32 5.49 -10.18
N TYR A 90 8.38 6.27 -10.68
CA TYR A 90 7.04 6.40 -10.14
C TYR A 90 6.99 7.12 -8.79
N CYS A 91 6.31 6.56 -7.79
CA CYS A 91 5.95 7.25 -6.55
C CYS A 91 5.24 8.59 -6.83
N ASP A 92 4.47 8.60 -7.88
CA ASP A 92 3.71 9.78 -8.32
C ASP A 92 2.70 10.24 -7.28
N LEU A 93 1.80 10.79 -7.26
CA LEU A 93 0.77 11.20 -6.31
C LEU A 93 0.92 10.56 -4.90
N LEU A 94 1.70 11.18 -4.05
CA LEU A 94 1.89 10.80 -2.65
C LEU A 94 0.80 11.42 -1.78
N LEU A 95 0.14 10.60 -0.97
CA LEU A 95 -0.86 11.02 0.01
C LEU A 95 -0.43 10.62 1.41
N MET A 96 -0.50 11.58 2.33
CA MET A 96 -0.29 11.32 3.76
C MET A 96 -1.53 11.75 4.54
N PRO A 97 -2.30 10.82 5.10
CA PRO A 97 -3.40 11.17 5.98
C PRO A 97 -2.86 11.77 7.28
N THR A 98 -3.36 12.93 7.67
CA THR A 98 -2.96 13.61 8.90
C THR A 98 -4.17 13.94 9.76
N MET A 99 -3.95 13.99 11.06
CA MET A 99 -4.95 14.46 12.04
C MET A 99 -4.45 15.75 12.70
N GLY A 100 -5.38 16.67 12.97
CA GLY A 100 -5.07 17.93 13.63
C GLY A 100 -4.74 19.08 12.66
N GLU A 101 -3.83 19.95 13.07
CA GLU A 101 -3.47 21.14 12.30
C GLU A 101 -2.68 20.76 11.05
N LYS A 102 -3.05 21.38 9.91
CA LYS A 102 -2.41 21.06 8.62
C LYS A 102 -1.04 21.75 8.54
N CYS A 103 0.00 20.98 8.39
CA CYS A 103 1.33 21.47 8.10
C CYS A 103 1.61 21.32 6.60
N PHE A 104 1.86 22.44 5.91
CA PHE A 104 2.19 22.47 4.49
C PHE A 104 3.69 22.66 4.23
N ASN A 105 4.51 22.51 5.24
CA ASN A 105 5.95 22.54 5.09
C ASN A 105 6.40 21.25 4.39
N ASN A 106 7.35 21.39 3.50
CA ASN A 106 7.84 20.35 2.60
C ASN A 106 8.28 19.09 3.39
N GLY A 107 7.35 18.14 3.52
CA GLY A 107 7.41 17.11 4.54
C GLY A 107 8.51 16.07 4.39
N TYR A 108 9.06 15.87 3.21
CA TYR A 108 10.04 14.81 2.99
C TYR A 108 11.36 14.99 3.71
N LYS A 109 11.83 16.23 3.85
CA LYS A 109 13.11 16.51 4.50
C LYS A 109 13.02 16.71 6.00
N ASN A 110 11.82 16.96 6.51
CA ASN A 110 11.61 17.27 7.93
C ASN A 110 11.08 16.08 8.74
N SER A 111 10.74 14.98 8.12
CA SER A 111 10.28 13.76 8.82
C SER A 111 11.43 12.92 9.42
N ASN A 112 12.68 13.30 9.14
CA ASN A 112 13.89 12.65 9.68
C ASN A 112 14.57 13.46 10.79
N GLU A 113 13.94 14.55 11.30
CA GLU A 113 14.44 15.31 12.45
C GLU A 113 13.66 14.99 13.73
#